data_73ca4f59c1f003f1de8aefdd85475db2
#
_entry.id   73ca4f59c1f003f1de8aefdd85475db2
#
_cell.length_a   1.000
_cell.length_b   1.000
_cell.length_c   1.000
_cell.angle_alpha   90.00
_cell.angle_beta   90.00
_cell.angle_gamma   90.00
#
_symmetry.space_group_name_H-M   'P 1'
#
loop_
_entity.id
_entity.type
_entity.pdbx_description
1 polymer ?
#
loop_
_entity_poly.entity_id
_entity_poly.type
_entity_poly.pdbx_seq_one_letter_code
_entity_poly.pdbx_strand_id
1 'polypeptide(L)'
;DPTLKEGNVGDFCRAYTISEVIAEYLSDVYEPTEQEDRWTYTGGSTSGGMLTFSDMFAYSFHNNDPIQGNHVFNAYDLVRVHKFGKLDKGTDRKNSTEAMNELVNKDAKVAAARARMLAVKAGEIMDDFDDVIEVEEATDTDVATTYEDAMAKLETDKRGAYLPSAKNLGLIMKYDPNLKGL
;
A
#
# COMPACT_ATOMS: atom_id res chain seq x y z
N ASP A 1 12.85 -1.42 -4.57
CA ASP A 1 12.30 -1.27 -3.21
C ASP A 1 10.91 -1.93 -3.15
N PRO A 2 10.71 -2.97 -2.31
CA PRO A 2 9.44 -3.68 -2.23
C PRO A 2 8.32 -2.85 -1.58
N THR A 3 8.65 -1.82 -0.80
CA THR A 3 7.66 -0.97 -0.13
C THR A 3 6.94 -0.03 -1.10
N LEU A 4 7.52 0.22 -2.29
CA LEU A 4 6.94 1.04 -3.35
C LEU A 4 5.95 0.27 -4.24
N LYS A 5 5.87 -1.07 -4.08
CA LYS A 5 4.92 -1.87 -4.84
C LYS A 5 3.49 -1.60 -4.40
N GLU A 6 2.58 -1.71 -5.35
CA GLU A 6 1.15 -1.63 -5.08
C GLU A 6 0.59 -2.98 -4.60
N GLY A 7 -0.59 -2.94 -3.99
CA GLY A 7 -1.32 -4.11 -3.53
C GLY A 7 -0.67 -4.84 -2.36
N ASN A 8 -1.07 -6.09 -2.15
CA ASN A 8 -0.71 -6.90 -0.98
C ASN A 8 0.80 -7.04 -0.75
N VAL A 9 1.60 -7.10 -1.82
CA VAL A 9 3.07 -7.20 -1.70
C VAL A 9 3.64 -5.94 -1.06
N GLY A 10 3.28 -4.77 -1.56
CA GLY A 10 3.76 -3.50 -1.01
C GLY A 10 3.21 -3.24 0.39
N ASP A 11 1.92 -3.52 0.61
CA ASP A 11 1.29 -3.34 1.92
C ASP A 11 1.97 -4.18 3.00
N PHE A 12 2.27 -5.43 2.70
CA PHE A 12 2.97 -6.32 3.61
C PHE A 12 4.41 -5.87 3.87
N CYS A 13 5.15 -5.49 2.82
CA CYS A 13 6.54 -5.01 2.95
C CYS A 13 6.64 -3.63 3.62
N ARG A 14 5.59 -2.81 3.63
CA ARG A 14 5.51 -1.59 4.45
C ARG A 14 5.19 -1.89 5.92
N ALA A 15 4.48 -2.98 6.19
CA ALA A 15 4.13 -3.38 7.54
C ALA A 15 5.24 -4.16 8.24
N TYR A 16 6.05 -4.92 7.48
CA TYR A 16 7.03 -5.84 8.03
C TYR A 16 8.38 -5.75 7.34
N THR A 17 9.45 -5.73 8.14
CA THR A 17 10.82 -6.00 7.69
C THR A 17 11.09 -7.52 7.64
N ILE A 18 12.26 -7.93 7.12
CA ILE A 18 12.66 -9.35 7.11
C ILE A 18 12.79 -9.89 8.54
N SER A 19 13.44 -9.15 9.43
CA SER A 19 13.61 -9.57 10.83
C SER A 19 12.28 -9.73 11.55
N GLU A 20 11.34 -8.83 11.30
CA GLU A 20 10.00 -8.91 11.88
C GLU A 20 9.19 -10.11 11.36
N VAL A 21 9.24 -10.42 10.06
CA VAL A 21 8.54 -11.63 9.55
C VAL A 21 9.18 -12.92 10.02
N ILE A 22 10.49 -12.93 10.26
CA ILE A 22 11.14 -14.10 10.86
C ILE A 22 10.60 -14.28 12.29
N ALA A 23 10.57 -13.24 13.09
CA ALA A 23 10.07 -13.31 14.47
C ALA A 23 8.59 -13.71 14.54
N GLU A 24 7.73 -13.15 13.68
CA GLU A 24 6.28 -13.35 13.73
C GLU A 24 5.83 -14.65 13.04
N TYR A 25 6.41 -14.98 11.88
CA TYR A 25 5.90 -16.04 11.02
C TYR A 25 6.83 -17.22 10.82
N LEU A 26 8.15 -17.05 11.02
CA LEU A 26 9.18 -18.00 10.63
C LEU A 26 10.19 -18.27 11.77
N SER A 27 9.79 -18.08 13.02
CA SER A 27 10.63 -18.30 14.21
C SER A 27 11.07 -19.76 14.40
N ASP A 28 10.33 -20.70 13.79
CA ASP A 28 10.68 -22.13 13.72
C ASP A 28 11.56 -22.48 12.51
N VAL A 29 11.76 -21.54 11.58
CA VAL A 29 12.48 -21.73 10.32
C VAL A 29 13.88 -21.14 10.39
N TYR A 30 14.04 -19.98 11.04
CA TYR A 30 15.28 -19.26 11.12
C TYR A 30 15.66 -18.91 12.55
N GLU A 31 16.91 -19.13 12.90
CA GLU A 31 17.50 -18.75 14.18
C GLU A 31 18.45 -17.56 13.99
N PRO A 32 18.44 -16.57 14.91
CA PRO A 32 19.37 -15.44 14.85
C PRO A 32 20.81 -15.92 15.07
N THR A 33 21.76 -15.14 14.56
CA THR A 33 23.19 -15.32 14.86
C THR A 33 23.73 -14.12 15.66
N GLU A 34 25.01 -14.13 16.01
CA GLU A 34 25.68 -12.98 16.62
C GLU A 34 25.77 -11.77 15.67
N GLN A 35 25.62 -11.98 14.37
CA GLN A 35 25.60 -10.94 13.34
C GLN A 35 24.16 -10.58 13.01
N GLU A 36 23.80 -9.31 13.11
CA GLU A 36 22.42 -8.81 12.94
C GLU A 36 21.85 -9.07 11.54
N ASP A 37 22.69 -9.15 10.52
CA ASP A 37 22.30 -9.37 9.12
C ASP A 37 22.32 -10.84 8.70
N ARG A 38 22.55 -11.79 9.65
CA ARG A 38 22.67 -13.21 9.36
C ARG A 38 21.73 -14.06 10.20
N TRP A 39 21.17 -15.04 9.52
CA TRP A 39 20.27 -16.03 10.11
C TRP A 39 20.69 -17.44 9.75
N THR A 40 20.42 -18.38 10.63
CA THR A 40 20.64 -19.80 10.41
C THR A 40 19.32 -20.45 10.02
N TYR A 41 19.28 -21.08 8.85
CA TYR A 41 18.15 -21.93 8.45
C TYR A 41 18.17 -23.23 9.27
N THR A 42 17.10 -23.54 10.00
CA THR A 42 17.04 -24.70 10.91
C THR A 42 17.13 -26.05 10.18
N GLY A 43 16.69 -26.11 8.92
CA GLY A 43 16.85 -27.29 8.04
C GLY A 43 18.23 -27.39 7.36
N GLY A 44 19.14 -26.45 7.62
CA GLY A 44 20.50 -26.43 7.05
C GLY A 44 21.53 -27.11 7.92
N SER A 45 22.72 -27.31 7.37
CA SER A 45 23.87 -27.89 8.09
C SER A 45 24.92 -26.87 8.53
N THR A 46 24.78 -25.62 8.16
CA THR A 46 25.72 -24.52 8.43
C THR A 46 25.02 -23.35 9.12
N SER A 47 25.75 -22.63 9.96
CA SER A 47 25.23 -21.44 10.65
C SER A 47 25.40 -20.20 9.77
N GLY A 48 24.45 -19.26 9.88
CA GLY A 48 24.56 -17.91 9.30
C GLY A 48 24.52 -17.85 7.77
N GLY A 49 23.92 -18.84 7.12
CA GLY A 49 23.89 -18.92 5.65
C GLY A 49 22.78 -18.13 4.98
N MET A 50 21.83 -17.54 5.72
CA MET A 50 20.87 -16.61 5.17
C MET A 50 21.27 -15.19 5.56
N LEU A 51 21.35 -14.29 4.57
CA LEU A 51 21.69 -12.89 4.74
C LEU A 51 20.48 -11.99 4.50
N THR A 52 20.44 -10.88 5.23
CA THR A 52 19.51 -9.80 4.97
C THR A 52 20.20 -8.55 4.43
N PHE A 53 19.53 -7.79 3.59
CA PHE A 53 20.03 -6.55 3.01
C PHE A 53 19.04 -5.43 3.35
N SER A 54 19.51 -4.43 4.11
CA SER A 54 18.70 -3.31 4.60
C SER A 54 17.40 -3.74 5.29
N ASP A 55 17.38 -4.96 5.83
CA ASP A 55 16.19 -5.61 6.42
C ASP A 55 14.94 -5.65 5.50
N MET A 56 15.14 -5.43 4.20
CA MET A 56 14.09 -5.47 3.16
C MET A 56 14.16 -6.71 2.27
N PHE A 57 15.34 -7.33 2.18
CA PHE A 57 15.55 -8.49 1.33
C PHE A 57 16.32 -9.58 2.08
N ALA A 58 16.00 -10.83 1.75
CA ALA A 58 16.70 -12.03 2.22
C ALA A 58 17.29 -12.80 1.05
N TYR A 59 18.45 -13.42 1.28
CA TYR A 59 19.10 -14.33 0.35
C TYR A 59 19.70 -15.51 1.13
N SER A 60 19.46 -16.74 0.68
CA SER A 60 19.98 -17.94 1.36
C SER A 60 21.00 -18.68 0.50
N PHE A 61 22.12 -19.02 1.14
CA PHE A 61 23.16 -19.92 0.62
C PHE A 61 22.94 -21.39 1.01
N HIS A 62 21.90 -21.68 1.81
CA HIS A 62 21.59 -23.05 2.21
C HIS A 62 20.90 -23.81 1.09
N ASN A 63 21.49 -24.88 0.63
CA ASN A 63 20.97 -25.70 -0.48
C ASN A 63 19.56 -26.29 -0.24
N ASN A 64 19.21 -26.51 1.04
CA ASN A 64 17.91 -27.09 1.43
C ASN A 64 16.86 -26.02 1.76
N ASP A 65 17.24 -24.75 1.78
CA ASP A 65 16.32 -23.65 2.03
C ASP A 65 15.42 -23.41 0.81
N PRO A 66 14.09 -23.38 0.94
CA PRO A 66 13.19 -23.10 -0.17
C PRO A 66 13.46 -21.78 -0.90
N ILE A 67 14.13 -20.81 -0.28
CA ILE A 67 14.53 -19.54 -0.90
C ILE A 67 15.94 -19.58 -1.49
N GLN A 68 16.60 -20.71 -1.49
CA GLN A 68 17.89 -20.88 -2.15
C GLN A 68 17.77 -20.57 -3.64
N GLY A 69 18.72 -19.85 -4.20
CA GLY A 69 18.70 -19.53 -5.63
C GLY A 69 19.49 -18.28 -6.01
N ASN A 70 19.19 -17.73 -7.18
CA ASN A 70 19.93 -16.61 -7.77
C ASN A 70 19.22 -15.24 -7.59
N HIS A 71 18.26 -15.14 -6.70
CA HIS A 71 17.51 -13.91 -6.48
C HIS A 71 17.24 -13.68 -4.99
N VAL A 72 16.96 -12.43 -4.65
CA VAL A 72 16.61 -12.03 -3.31
C VAL A 72 15.09 -12.06 -3.11
N PHE A 73 14.66 -12.31 -1.88
CA PHE A 73 13.26 -12.39 -1.46
C PHE A 73 12.92 -11.20 -0.58
N ASN A 74 11.80 -10.54 -0.83
CA ASN A 74 11.22 -9.56 0.09
C ASN A 74 10.43 -10.26 1.20
N ALA A 75 9.93 -9.51 2.18
CA ALA A 75 9.21 -10.06 3.33
C ALA A 75 7.96 -10.87 2.92
N TYR A 76 7.17 -10.39 1.94
CA TYR A 76 6.00 -11.09 1.42
C TYR A 76 6.37 -12.45 0.80
N ASP A 77 7.34 -12.46 -0.10
CA ASP A 77 7.76 -13.68 -0.80
C ASP A 77 8.45 -14.68 0.14
N LEU A 78 9.21 -14.20 1.13
CA LEU A 78 9.84 -15.04 2.15
C LEU A 78 8.77 -15.84 2.92
N VAL A 79 7.75 -15.17 3.44
CA VAL A 79 6.65 -15.84 4.16
C VAL A 79 5.84 -16.74 3.23
N ARG A 80 5.52 -16.27 2.02
CA ARG A 80 4.77 -17.04 1.04
C ARG A 80 5.44 -18.38 0.73
N VAL A 81 6.74 -18.37 0.46
CA VAL A 81 7.49 -19.59 0.07
C VAL A 81 7.54 -20.58 1.22
N HIS A 82 7.86 -20.13 2.43
CA HIS A 82 7.99 -21.06 3.57
C HIS A 82 6.65 -21.60 4.08
N LYS A 83 5.62 -20.75 4.18
CA LYS A 83 4.32 -21.20 4.71
C LYS A 83 3.45 -21.87 3.66
N PHE A 84 3.48 -21.40 2.43
CA PHE A 84 2.51 -21.79 1.40
C PHE A 84 3.12 -22.40 0.14
N GLY A 85 4.46 -22.39 -0.02
CA GLY A 85 5.12 -22.90 -1.23
C GLY A 85 4.79 -24.35 -1.57
N LYS A 86 4.46 -25.18 -0.57
CA LYS A 86 4.03 -26.58 -0.78
C LYS A 86 2.67 -26.72 -1.47
N LEU A 87 1.88 -25.64 -1.55
CA LEU A 87 0.59 -25.62 -2.26
C LEU A 87 0.78 -25.50 -3.78
N ASP A 88 1.95 -25.05 -4.21
CA ASP A 88 2.26 -24.83 -5.61
C ASP A 88 2.60 -26.13 -6.33
N LYS A 89 2.32 -26.18 -7.63
CA LYS A 89 2.66 -27.30 -8.51
C LYS A 89 3.62 -26.84 -9.59
N GLY A 90 4.84 -27.36 -9.54
CA GLY A 90 5.89 -26.95 -10.49
C GLY A 90 6.25 -25.47 -10.36
N THR A 91 6.10 -24.72 -11.44
CA THR A 91 6.38 -23.26 -11.48
C THR A 91 5.17 -22.37 -11.25
N ASP A 92 3.99 -22.95 -11.11
CA ASP A 92 2.73 -22.22 -10.85
C ASP A 92 2.66 -21.81 -9.38
N ARG A 93 2.67 -20.52 -9.13
CA ARG A 93 2.66 -19.91 -7.77
C ARG A 93 1.26 -19.42 -7.35
N LYS A 94 0.22 -19.79 -8.08
CA LYS A 94 -1.13 -19.26 -7.86
C LYS A 94 -1.64 -19.60 -6.47
N ASN A 95 -1.56 -20.86 -6.07
CA ASN A 95 -2.13 -21.33 -4.81
C ASN A 95 -1.43 -20.73 -3.59
N SER A 96 -0.08 -20.66 -3.60
CA SER A 96 0.66 -20.01 -2.52
C SER A 96 0.41 -18.50 -2.45
N THR A 97 0.22 -17.85 -3.59
CA THR A 97 -0.09 -16.42 -3.67
C THR A 97 -1.50 -16.14 -3.13
N GLU A 98 -2.49 -16.94 -3.47
CA GLU A 98 -3.85 -16.82 -2.93
C GLU A 98 -3.86 -16.98 -1.40
N ALA A 99 -3.21 -18.03 -0.89
CA ALA A 99 -3.10 -18.27 0.56
C ALA A 99 -2.36 -17.13 1.29
N MET A 100 -1.26 -16.62 0.70
CA MET A 100 -0.55 -15.48 1.25
C MET A 100 -1.40 -14.19 1.24
N ASN A 101 -2.15 -13.94 0.19
CA ASN A 101 -3.06 -12.80 0.11
C ASN A 101 -4.17 -12.87 1.17
N GLU A 102 -4.69 -14.06 1.47
CA GLU A 102 -5.63 -14.25 2.57
C GLU A 102 -5.00 -13.91 3.93
N LEU A 103 -3.76 -14.33 4.18
CA LEU A 103 -3.02 -13.98 5.38
C LEU A 103 -2.89 -12.45 5.48
N VAL A 104 -2.40 -11.80 4.44
CA VAL A 104 -2.19 -10.34 4.38
C VAL A 104 -3.48 -9.57 4.67
N ASN A 105 -4.61 -10.02 4.13
CA ASN A 105 -5.90 -9.35 4.32
C ASN A 105 -6.49 -9.51 5.73
N LYS A 106 -6.05 -10.52 6.48
CA LYS A 106 -6.46 -10.76 7.87
C LYS A 106 -5.50 -10.13 8.89
N ASP A 107 -4.34 -9.66 8.44
CA ASP A 107 -3.28 -9.16 9.31
C ASP A 107 -3.56 -7.73 9.80
N ALA A 108 -3.60 -7.54 11.11
CA ALA A 108 -3.92 -6.26 11.74
C ALA A 108 -2.81 -5.20 11.52
N LYS A 109 -1.52 -5.61 11.48
CA LYS A 109 -0.39 -4.70 11.27
C LYS A 109 -0.41 -4.19 9.85
N VAL A 110 -0.75 -5.04 8.86
CA VAL A 110 -0.93 -4.63 7.47
C VAL A 110 -2.12 -3.70 7.32
N ALA A 111 -3.25 -3.99 7.98
CA ALA A 111 -4.42 -3.10 7.97
C ALA A 111 -4.08 -1.71 8.51
N ALA A 112 -3.31 -1.63 9.60
CA ALA A 112 -2.84 -0.36 10.17
C ALA A 112 -1.87 0.37 9.22
N ALA A 113 -0.97 -0.33 8.52
CA ALA A 113 -0.07 0.27 7.53
C ALA A 113 -0.84 0.84 6.33
N ARG A 114 -1.86 0.13 5.83
CA ARG A 114 -2.78 0.63 4.78
C ARG A 114 -3.50 1.90 5.22
N ALA A 115 -4.05 1.93 6.43
CA ALA A 115 -4.75 3.09 6.95
C ALA A 115 -3.83 4.32 7.03
N ARG A 116 -2.58 4.15 7.47
CA ARG A 116 -1.58 5.23 7.50
C ARG A 116 -1.27 5.75 6.10
N MET A 117 -1.08 4.87 5.12
CA MET A 117 -0.81 5.28 3.72
C MET A 117 -1.98 6.04 3.11
N LEU A 118 -3.22 5.62 3.40
CA LEU A 118 -4.41 6.34 2.94
C LEU A 118 -4.51 7.72 3.59
N ALA A 119 -4.19 7.84 4.88
CA ALA A 119 -4.18 9.12 5.58
C ALA A 119 -3.12 10.08 5.02
N VAL A 120 -1.91 9.60 4.71
CA VAL A 120 -0.86 10.39 4.08
C VAL A 120 -1.30 10.88 2.70
N LYS A 121 -1.82 9.99 1.85
CA LYS A 121 -2.33 10.37 0.52
C LYS A 121 -3.49 11.36 0.59
N ALA A 122 -4.39 11.20 1.57
CA ALA A 122 -5.48 12.15 1.78
C ALA A 122 -4.95 13.53 2.20
N GLY A 123 -3.93 13.58 3.05
CA GLY A 123 -3.25 14.82 3.44
C GLY A 123 -2.57 15.50 2.26
N GLU A 124 -1.80 14.75 1.44
CA GLU A 124 -1.16 15.28 0.22
C GLU A 124 -2.19 15.87 -0.76
N ILE A 125 -3.33 15.20 -0.93
CA ILE A 125 -4.41 15.71 -1.79
C ILE A 125 -5.00 17.00 -1.21
N MET A 126 -5.17 17.10 0.11
CA MET A 126 -5.69 18.31 0.76
C MET A 126 -4.70 19.48 0.65
N ASP A 127 -3.40 19.23 0.82
CA ASP A 127 -2.36 20.25 0.63
C ASP A 127 -2.31 20.76 -0.82
N ASP A 128 -2.45 19.88 -1.82
CA ASP A 128 -2.56 20.28 -3.23
C ASP A 128 -3.81 21.14 -3.51
N PHE A 129 -4.89 20.96 -2.74
CA PHE A 129 -6.07 21.81 -2.84
C PHE A 129 -5.89 23.17 -2.16
N ASP A 130 -5.13 23.27 -1.07
CA ASP A 130 -4.83 24.53 -0.39
C ASP A 130 -3.91 25.43 -1.23
N ASP A 131 -2.95 24.87 -1.98
CA ASP A 131 -2.11 25.63 -2.90
C ASP A 131 -2.84 26.17 -4.15
N VAL A 132 -4.03 25.65 -4.45
CA VAL A 132 -4.87 26.12 -5.58
C VAL A 132 -5.87 27.23 -5.15
N ILE A 133 -6.00 27.52 -3.86
CA ILE A 133 -6.81 28.64 -3.36
C ILE A 133 -5.94 29.88 -3.13
N GLU A 134 -5.13 30.29 -4.11
CA GLU A 134 -5.03 31.72 -4.38
C GLU A 134 -6.35 32.13 -5.03
N VAL A 135 -7.27 32.54 -4.18
CA VAL A 135 -8.45 33.25 -4.61
C VAL A 135 -7.93 34.54 -5.26
N GLU A 136 -7.76 34.56 -6.59
CA GLU A 136 -7.88 35.81 -7.31
C GLU A 136 -9.20 36.41 -6.83
N GLU A 137 -9.12 37.55 -6.11
CA GLU A 137 -10.29 38.37 -5.80
C GLU A 137 -11.00 38.63 -7.12
N ALA A 138 -11.95 37.76 -7.43
CA ALA A 138 -12.84 37.96 -8.57
C ALA A 138 -13.56 39.29 -8.32
N THR A 139 -13.23 40.27 -9.12
CA THR A 139 -13.92 41.53 -9.21
C THR A 139 -15.42 41.26 -9.22
N ASP A 140 -16.12 41.92 -8.34
CA ASP A 140 -17.47 41.85 -7.83
C ASP A 140 -18.61 41.92 -8.88
N THR A 141 -18.59 41.09 -9.92
CA THR A 141 -19.67 41.09 -10.93
C THR A 141 -20.27 39.72 -11.26
N ASP A 142 -19.85 38.64 -10.60
CA ASP A 142 -20.31 37.29 -10.99
C ASP A 142 -20.66 36.35 -9.82
N VAL A 143 -21.02 36.89 -8.67
CA VAL A 143 -21.44 36.12 -7.49
C VAL A 143 -22.87 35.62 -7.68
N ALA A 144 -23.08 34.31 -7.76
CA ALA A 144 -24.39 33.72 -7.66
C ALA A 144 -24.97 34.07 -6.28
N THR A 145 -26.17 34.61 -6.23
CA THR A 145 -26.83 35.01 -4.98
C THR A 145 -27.88 34.01 -4.53
N THR A 146 -28.35 33.17 -5.43
CA THR A 146 -29.34 32.12 -5.19
C THR A 146 -28.91 30.76 -5.74
N TYR A 147 -29.60 29.70 -5.33
CA TYR A 147 -29.42 28.37 -5.88
C TYR A 147 -29.67 28.32 -7.40
N GLU A 148 -30.70 29.01 -7.87
CA GLU A 148 -31.05 29.07 -9.29
C GLU A 148 -29.94 29.76 -10.11
N ASP A 149 -29.35 30.84 -9.59
CA ASP A 149 -28.23 31.54 -10.20
C ASP A 149 -26.98 30.63 -10.25
N ALA A 150 -26.74 29.86 -9.18
CA ALA A 150 -25.62 28.91 -9.11
C ALA A 150 -25.78 27.78 -10.15
N MET A 151 -26.98 27.23 -10.28
CA MET A 151 -27.29 26.18 -11.27
C MET A 151 -27.14 26.68 -12.71
N ALA A 152 -27.49 27.94 -12.98
CA ALA A 152 -27.31 28.55 -14.31
C ALA A 152 -25.84 28.78 -14.69
N LYS A 153 -24.93 28.86 -13.71
CA LYS A 153 -23.49 29.05 -13.89
C LYS A 153 -22.70 27.76 -13.97
N LEU A 154 -23.35 26.59 -13.83
CA LEU A 154 -22.65 25.29 -13.95
C LEU A 154 -22.16 25.06 -15.39
N GLU A 155 -20.92 24.64 -15.49
CA GLU A 155 -20.33 24.27 -16.76
C GLU A 155 -20.92 22.95 -17.26
N THR A 156 -21.27 22.92 -18.55
CA THR A 156 -21.82 21.74 -19.22
C THR A 156 -20.95 21.30 -20.38
N ASP A 157 -21.05 20.04 -20.73
CA ASP A 157 -20.44 19.50 -21.95
C ASP A 157 -21.25 19.90 -23.22
N LYS A 158 -20.75 19.51 -24.38
CA LYS A 158 -21.43 19.77 -25.67
C LYS A 158 -22.82 19.13 -25.80
N ARG A 159 -23.20 18.24 -24.89
CA ARG A 159 -24.49 17.55 -24.82
C ARG A 159 -25.40 18.09 -23.74
N GLY A 160 -24.94 19.12 -23.00
CA GLY A 160 -25.70 19.75 -21.90
C GLY A 160 -25.61 19.01 -20.56
N ALA A 161 -24.73 18.00 -20.44
CA ALA A 161 -24.49 17.34 -19.17
C ALA A 161 -23.49 18.17 -18.30
N TYR A 162 -23.73 18.26 -17.00
CA TYR A 162 -22.85 18.99 -16.10
C TYR A 162 -21.46 18.35 -16.03
N LEU A 163 -20.41 19.17 -16.11
CA LEU A 163 -19.04 18.72 -16.00
C LEU A 163 -18.69 18.45 -14.52
N PRO A 164 -17.95 17.36 -14.23
CA PRO A 164 -17.41 17.10 -12.90
C PRO A 164 -16.17 17.97 -12.64
N SER A 165 -16.36 19.29 -12.52
CA SER A 165 -15.29 20.25 -12.26
C SER A 165 -15.33 20.74 -10.81
N ALA A 166 -14.18 21.17 -10.27
CA ALA A 166 -14.09 21.76 -8.94
C ALA A 166 -15.00 23.01 -8.80
N LYS A 167 -15.12 23.80 -9.88
CA LYS A 167 -16.01 24.96 -9.94
C LYS A 167 -17.48 24.56 -9.78
N ASN A 168 -17.93 23.56 -10.55
CA ASN A 168 -19.29 23.06 -10.45
C ASN A 168 -19.59 22.47 -9.07
N LEU A 169 -18.66 21.69 -8.53
CA LEU A 169 -18.78 21.11 -7.21
C LEU A 169 -18.88 22.20 -6.13
N GLY A 170 -18.04 23.22 -6.19
CA GLY A 170 -18.06 24.36 -5.27
C GLY A 170 -19.39 25.14 -5.30
N LEU A 171 -19.96 25.37 -6.48
CA LEU A 171 -21.27 26.02 -6.63
C LEU A 171 -22.39 25.18 -6.01
N ILE A 172 -22.40 23.86 -6.28
CA ILE A 172 -23.42 22.95 -5.72
C ILE A 172 -23.28 22.91 -4.18
N MET A 173 -22.09 22.68 -3.65
CA MET A 173 -21.89 22.61 -2.19
C MET A 173 -22.30 23.90 -1.46
N LYS A 174 -22.06 25.05 -2.07
CA LYS A 174 -22.36 26.37 -1.47
C LYS A 174 -23.83 26.70 -1.47
N TYR A 175 -24.57 26.33 -2.52
CA TYR A 175 -25.91 26.83 -2.75
C TYR A 175 -27.03 25.77 -2.71
N ASP A 176 -26.69 24.45 -2.77
CA ASP A 176 -27.73 23.40 -2.68
C ASP A 176 -28.36 23.38 -1.29
N PRO A 177 -29.67 23.61 -1.19
CA PRO A 177 -30.38 23.66 0.09
C PRO A 177 -30.35 22.31 0.83
N ASN A 178 -30.17 21.19 0.13
CA ASN A 178 -30.10 19.84 0.72
C ASN A 178 -28.75 19.52 1.36
N LEU A 179 -27.72 20.31 1.06
CA LEU A 179 -26.36 20.14 1.59
C LEU A 179 -26.02 21.14 2.71
N LYS A 180 -26.92 22.09 3.00
CA LYS A 180 -26.75 23.05 4.10
C LYS A 180 -26.96 22.35 5.43
N GLY A 181 -25.84 22.00 6.08
CA GLY A 181 -25.83 21.42 7.43
C GLY A 181 -25.10 20.08 7.59
N LEU A 182 -24.36 19.65 6.56
CA LEU A 182 -23.43 18.53 6.67
C LEU A 182 -22.05 18.98 7.12
#